data_44dd32de844571f5af9cc6bdc4045c8c
#
_entry.id   44dd32de844571f5af9cc6bdc4045c8c
#
_cell.length_a   1.000
_cell.length_b   1.000
_cell.length_c   1.000
_cell.angle_alpha   90.00
_cell.angle_beta   90.00
_cell.angle_gamma   90.00
#
_symmetry.space_group_name_H-M   'P 1'
#
loop_
_entity.id
_entity.type
_entity.pdbx_description
1 polymer ?
#
loop_
_entity_poly.entity_id
_entity_poly.type
_entity_poly.pdbx_seq_one_letter_code
_entity_poly.pdbx_strand_id
1 'polypeptide(L)'
;MKALYWHVVIATLVTFGFLLYIDFKLQAHWAILLFTSLVAVMWLFSFVYNRKSFFQVFFLMELLIFFTKEMFKASFQVAWEVISPKLSIEAGMIAVPLDVKKNLEITILASLISLTPGTLSVEISEDKSYLFVHAMYIPFGDVDKLKAEIKDGFERRVLRVFN
;
A
#
# COMPACT_ATOMS: atom_id res chain seq x y z
N MET A 1 -2.43 10.31 -8.44
CA MET A 1 -3.41 10.27 -7.33
C MET A 1 -4.38 11.46 -7.28
N LYS A 2 -3.96 12.70 -7.58
CA LYS A 2 -4.89 13.85 -7.58
C LYS A 2 -6.11 13.65 -8.51
N ALA A 3 -5.92 13.11 -9.70
CA ALA A 3 -7.04 12.86 -10.62
C ALA A 3 -8.02 11.81 -10.08
N LEU A 4 -7.56 10.71 -9.52
CA LEU A 4 -8.41 9.69 -8.91
C LEU A 4 -9.24 10.26 -7.75
N TYR A 5 -8.61 11.09 -6.90
CA TYR A 5 -9.32 11.80 -5.83
C TYR A 5 -10.48 12.65 -6.39
N TRP A 6 -10.23 13.45 -7.44
CA TRP A 6 -11.26 14.26 -8.07
C TRP A 6 -12.38 13.42 -8.71
N HIS A 7 -12.07 12.27 -9.30
CA HIS A 7 -13.09 11.35 -9.82
C HIS A 7 -14.04 10.89 -8.72
N VAL A 8 -13.50 10.48 -7.56
CA VAL A 8 -14.33 10.06 -6.41
C VAL A 8 -15.16 11.22 -5.87
N VAL A 9 -14.57 12.41 -5.71
CA VAL A 9 -15.29 13.60 -5.21
C VAL A 9 -16.43 13.96 -6.14
N ILE A 10 -16.20 14.04 -7.46
CA ILE A 10 -17.24 14.37 -8.44
C ILE A 10 -18.34 13.31 -8.45
N ALA A 11 -17.97 12.02 -8.45
CA ALA A 11 -18.94 10.93 -8.42
C ALA A 11 -19.80 10.98 -7.14
N THR A 12 -19.20 11.30 -5.99
CA THR A 12 -19.94 11.47 -4.72
C THR A 12 -20.93 12.61 -4.80
N LEU A 13 -20.51 13.79 -5.28
CA LEU A 13 -21.37 14.95 -5.41
C LEU A 13 -22.53 14.70 -6.38
N VAL A 14 -22.25 14.07 -7.53
CA VAL A 14 -23.29 13.73 -8.53
C VAL A 14 -24.28 12.71 -7.96
N THR A 15 -23.79 11.66 -7.31
CA THR A 15 -24.67 10.64 -6.69
C THR A 15 -25.53 11.24 -5.58
N PHE A 16 -24.93 12.07 -4.73
CA PHE A 16 -25.64 12.74 -3.64
C PHE A 16 -26.70 13.70 -4.18
N GLY A 17 -26.37 14.53 -5.17
CA GLY A 17 -27.31 15.45 -5.83
C GLY A 17 -28.47 14.68 -6.50
N PHE A 18 -28.19 13.54 -7.13
CA PHE A 18 -29.21 12.70 -7.74
C PHE A 18 -30.14 12.08 -6.69
N LEU A 19 -29.60 11.63 -5.56
CA LEU A 19 -30.39 11.10 -4.44
C LEU A 19 -31.31 12.16 -3.83
N LEU A 20 -30.84 13.41 -3.69
CA LEU A 20 -31.66 14.52 -3.23
C LEU A 20 -32.79 14.82 -4.21
N TYR A 21 -32.53 14.77 -5.53
CA TYR A 21 -33.51 15.01 -6.56
C TYR A 21 -34.66 13.97 -6.55
N ILE A 22 -34.37 12.69 -6.20
CA ILE A 22 -35.34 11.59 -6.13
C ILE A 22 -35.96 11.43 -4.71
N ASP A 23 -35.84 12.43 -3.82
CA ASP A 23 -36.35 12.39 -2.45
C ASP A 23 -35.93 11.15 -1.64
N PHE A 24 -34.70 10.69 -1.80
CA PHE A 24 -34.16 9.49 -1.14
C PHE A 24 -34.97 8.18 -1.31
N LYS A 25 -35.88 8.12 -2.28
CA LYS A 25 -36.68 6.89 -2.53
C LYS A 25 -35.89 5.75 -3.15
N LEU A 26 -34.64 6.01 -3.56
CA LEU A 26 -33.79 4.98 -4.15
C LEU A 26 -33.30 4.01 -3.08
N GLN A 27 -33.44 2.70 -3.33
CA GLN A 27 -32.89 1.70 -2.44
C GLN A 27 -31.35 1.78 -2.45
N ALA A 28 -30.70 1.53 -1.32
CA ALA A 28 -29.25 1.72 -1.14
C ALA A 28 -28.38 1.01 -2.21
N HIS A 29 -28.80 -0.17 -2.68
CA HIS A 29 -28.06 -0.88 -3.72
C HIS A 29 -28.04 -0.15 -5.07
N TRP A 30 -29.09 0.55 -5.46
CA TRP A 30 -29.10 1.38 -6.66
C TRP A 30 -28.19 2.61 -6.55
N ALA A 31 -28.13 3.22 -5.37
CA ALA A 31 -27.21 4.31 -5.10
C ALA A 31 -25.75 3.86 -5.20
N ILE A 32 -25.43 2.69 -4.65
CA ILE A 32 -24.10 2.07 -4.76
C ILE A 32 -23.76 1.74 -6.22
N LEU A 33 -24.70 1.16 -6.97
CA LEU A 33 -24.49 0.87 -8.40
C LEU A 33 -24.25 2.14 -9.22
N LEU A 34 -25.03 3.20 -8.99
CA LEU A 34 -24.86 4.48 -9.67
C LEU A 34 -23.47 5.09 -9.34
N PHE A 35 -23.09 5.11 -8.08
CA PHE A 35 -21.81 5.62 -7.64
C PHE A 35 -20.63 4.84 -8.27
N THR A 36 -20.66 3.51 -8.18
CA THR A 36 -19.60 2.65 -8.72
C THR A 36 -19.51 2.72 -10.24
N SER A 37 -20.64 2.82 -10.94
CA SER A 37 -20.66 2.99 -12.39
C SER A 37 -20.09 4.35 -12.82
N LEU A 38 -20.40 5.43 -12.12
CA LEU A 38 -19.83 6.76 -12.38
C LEU A 38 -18.31 6.76 -12.17
N VAL A 39 -17.85 6.21 -11.05
CA VAL A 39 -16.40 6.09 -10.77
C VAL A 39 -15.71 5.25 -11.86
N ALA A 40 -16.30 4.13 -12.26
CA ALA A 40 -15.76 3.26 -13.31
C ALA A 40 -15.68 3.97 -14.66
N VAL A 41 -16.74 4.67 -15.08
CA VAL A 41 -16.75 5.44 -16.33
C VAL A 41 -15.70 6.54 -16.31
N MET A 42 -15.62 7.33 -15.22
CA MET A 42 -14.62 8.39 -15.10
C MET A 42 -13.20 7.82 -15.10
N TRP A 43 -12.99 6.68 -14.47
CA TRP A 43 -11.70 5.98 -14.50
C TRP A 43 -11.34 5.51 -15.91
N LEU A 44 -12.29 4.93 -16.67
CA LEU A 44 -12.09 4.55 -18.07
C LEU A 44 -11.76 5.77 -18.95
N PHE A 45 -12.47 6.88 -18.76
CA PHE A 45 -12.14 8.15 -19.44
C PHE A 45 -10.74 8.66 -19.10
N SER A 46 -10.23 8.36 -17.90
CA SER A 46 -8.88 8.72 -17.49
C SER A 46 -7.79 8.09 -18.39
N PHE A 47 -8.09 6.96 -19.05
CA PHE A 47 -7.17 6.36 -20.03
C PHE A 47 -6.84 7.30 -21.21
N VAL A 48 -7.82 8.06 -21.66
CA VAL A 48 -7.67 9.01 -22.77
C VAL A 48 -7.04 10.33 -22.29
N TYR A 49 -7.48 10.83 -21.15
CA TYR A 49 -7.09 12.14 -20.64
C TYR A 49 -5.79 12.10 -19.83
N ASN A 50 -5.58 11.06 -19.02
CA ASN A 50 -4.41 10.92 -18.14
C ASN A 50 -4.06 9.44 -17.94
N ARG A 51 -3.32 8.88 -18.86
CA ARG A 51 -2.86 7.46 -18.80
C ARG A 51 -2.17 7.11 -17.50
N LYS A 52 -1.43 8.04 -16.90
CA LYS A 52 -0.75 7.82 -15.61
C LYS A 52 -1.75 7.49 -14.51
N SER A 53 -2.83 8.26 -14.36
CA SER A 53 -3.87 8.02 -13.35
C SER A 53 -4.63 6.72 -13.59
N PHE A 54 -4.80 6.31 -14.85
CA PHE A 54 -5.42 5.03 -15.19
C PHE A 54 -4.56 3.86 -14.68
N PHE A 55 -3.26 3.86 -14.98
CA PHE A 55 -2.36 2.80 -14.55
C PHE A 55 -2.04 2.81 -13.05
N GLN A 56 -2.15 3.95 -12.37
CA GLN A 56 -1.95 4.04 -10.92
C GLN A 56 -2.85 3.09 -10.13
N VAL A 57 -4.08 2.85 -10.59
CA VAL A 57 -5.01 1.90 -9.96
C VAL A 57 -4.46 0.48 -10.03
N PHE A 58 -3.91 0.07 -11.18
CA PHE A 58 -3.28 -1.24 -11.33
C PHE A 58 -2.03 -1.39 -10.44
N PHE A 59 -1.19 -0.36 -10.37
CA PHE A 59 -0.02 -0.38 -9.49
C PHE A 59 -0.41 -0.43 -8.01
N LEU A 60 -1.49 0.27 -7.63
CA LEU A 60 -2.04 0.18 -6.28
C LEU A 60 -2.55 -1.24 -5.98
N MET A 61 -3.28 -1.85 -6.91
CA MET A 61 -3.75 -3.24 -6.77
C MET A 61 -2.58 -4.23 -6.68
N GLU A 62 -1.53 -4.05 -7.52
CA GLU A 62 -0.29 -4.84 -7.43
C GLU A 62 0.34 -4.72 -6.04
N LEU A 63 0.44 -3.50 -5.51
CA LEU A 63 0.99 -3.26 -4.17
C LEU A 63 0.16 -3.94 -3.08
N LEU A 64 -1.18 -3.83 -3.14
CA LEU A 64 -2.07 -4.46 -2.17
C LEU A 64 -2.01 -5.99 -2.21
N ILE A 65 -1.99 -6.58 -3.40
CA ILE A 65 -1.87 -8.03 -3.57
C ILE A 65 -0.51 -8.51 -3.03
N PHE A 66 0.57 -7.79 -3.36
CA PHE A 66 1.90 -8.10 -2.87
C PHE A 66 1.96 -7.99 -1.34
N PHE A 67 1.47 -6.90 -0.76
CA PHE A 67 1.41 -6.70 0.69
C PHE A 67 0.63 -7.81 1.39
N THR A 68 -0.56 -8.16 0.87
CA THR A 68 -1.38 -9.23 1.43
C THR A 68 -0.64 -10.57 1.42
N LYS A 69 0.04 -10.89 0.31
CA LYS A 69 0.87 -12.09 0.21
C LYS A 69 2.00 -12.12 1.24
N GLU A 70 2.77 -11.04 1.36
CA GLU A 70 3.87 -10.96 2.32
C GLU A 70 3.36 -10.98 3.77
N MET A 71 2.23 -10.34 4.07
CA MET A 71 1.59 -10.38 5.37
C MET A 71 1.22 -11.82 5.77
N PHE A 72 0.59 -12.59 4.86
CA PHE A 72 0.26 -13.99 5.13
C PHE A 72 1.53 -14.84 5.32
N LYS A 73 2.52 -14.69 4.42
CA LYS A 73 3.81 -15.40 4.52
C LYS A 73 4.47 -15.15 5.87
N ALA A 74 4.60 -13.89 6.28
CA ALA A 74 5.19 -13.51 7.56
C ALA A 74 4.37 -14.00 8.75
N SER A 75 3.02 -13.96 8.69
CA SER A 75 2.14 -14.50 9.73
C SER A 75 2.36 -15.99 9.94
N PHE A 76 2.45 -16.77 8.86
CA PHE A 76 2.74 -18.20 8.94
C PHE A 76 4.15 -18.47 9.49
N GLN A 77 5.13 -17.66 9.11
CA GLN A 77 6.49 -17.79 9.64
C GLN A 77 6.52 -17.53 11.15
N VAL A 78 5.91 -16.46 11.63
CA VAL A 78 5.83 -16.16 13.07
C VAL A 78 5.07 -17.27 13.81
N ALA A 79 3.94 -17.73 13.27
CA ALA A 79 3.19 -18.83 13.88
C ALA A 79 4.03 -20.12 13.98
N TRP A 80 4.81 -20.40 12.93
CA TRP A 80 5.71 -21.56 12.94
C TRP A 80 6.79 -21.44 14.00
N GLU A 81 7.41 -20.27 14.17
CA GLU A 81 8.41 -20.03 15.21
C GLU A 81 7.84 -20.24 16.61
N VAL A 82 6.58 -19.80 16.85
CA VAL A 82 5.92 -19.95 18.16
C VAL A 82 5.69 -21.42 18.53
N ILE A 83 5.35 -22.29 17.55
CA ILE A 83 5.09 -23.71 17.80
C ILE A 83 6.36 -24.58 17.69
N SER A 84 7.43 -24.04 17.12
CA SER A 84 8.69 -24.77 16.97
C SER A 84 9.42 -24.90 18.30
N PRO A 85 9.93 -26.10 18.63
CA PRO A 85 10.66 -26.30 19.89
C PRO A 85 12.04 -25.62 19.91
N LYS A 86 12.54 -25.21 18.76
CA LYS A 86 13.80 -24.45 18.60
C LYS A 86 13.46 -23.09 17.99
N LEU A 87 13.70 -22.03 18.74
CA LEU A 87 13.60 -20.67 18.25
C LEU A 87 14.79 -20.37 17.33
N SER A 88 14.51 -20.02 16.08
CA SER A 88 15.52 -19.61 15.09
C SER A 88 15.47 -18.10 14.85
N ILE A 89 15.12 -17.34 15.89
CA ILE A 89 14.95 -15.88 15.81
C ILE A 89 16.33 -15.23 15.86
N GLU A 90 16.70 -14.57 14.76
CA GLU A 90 17.86 -13.69 14.68
C GLU A 90 17.36 -12.26 14.48
N ALA A 91 17.00 -11.62 15.59
CA ALA A 91 16.49 -10.25 15.55
C ALA A 91 17.62 -9.23 15.43
N GLY A 92 17.36 -8.15 14.70
CA GLY A 92 18.32 -7.08 14.55
C GLY A 92 17.73 -5.79 14.03
N MET A 93 18.53 -4.74 14.11
CA MET A 93 18.22 -3.44 13.53
C MET A 93 18.99 -3.29 12.21
N ILE A 94 18.28 -2.93 11.15
CA ILE A 94 18.88 -2.71 9.83
C ILE A 94 18.60 -1.27 9.36
N ALA A 95 19.56 -0.68 8.67
CA ALA A 95 19.40 0.59 7.97
C ALA A 95 19.14 0.31 6.49
N VAL A 96 17.92 0.57 6.04
CA VAL A 96 17.50 0.41 4.65
C VAL A 96 17.68 1.75 3.92
N PRO A 97 18.51 1.81 2.87
CA PRO A 97 18.67 3.03 2.09
C PRO A 97 17.39 3.33 1.30
N LEU A 98 16.92 4.59 1.34
CA LEU A 98 15.66 5.01 0.73
C LEU A 98 15.88 5.69 -0.64
N ASP A 99 15.14 5.23 -1.65
CA ASP A 99 14.99 5.91 -2.93
C ASP A 99 13.75 6.82 -2.94
N VAL A 100 12.72 6.50 -2.14
CA VAL A 100 11.58 7.38 -1.88
C VAL A 100 12.02 8.67 -1.19
N LYS A 101 11.49 9.82 -1.64
CA LYS A 101 11.90 11.14 -1.12
C LYS A 101 10.76 11.94 -0.50
N LYS A 102 9.51 11.68 -0.92
CA LYS A 102 8.35 12.42 -0.42
C LYS A 102 7.87 11.82 0.90
N ASN A 103 7.50 12.69 1.84
CA ASN A 103 7.04 12.26 3.17
C ASN A 103 5.92 11.23 3.10
N LEU A 104 4.94 11.41 2.20
CA LEU A 104 3.84 10.48 2.04
C LEU A 104 4.31 9.09 1.57
N GLU A 105 5.25 9.04 0.61
CA GLU A 105 5.82 7.78 0.12
C GLU A 105 6.57 7.05 1.24
N ILE A 106 7.37 7.77 2.01
CA ILE A 106 8.13 7.23 3.15
C ILE A 106 7.17 6.72 4.23
N THR A 107 6.12 7.49 4.57
CA THR A 107 5.13 7.08 5.57
C THR A 107 4.39 5.81 5.15
N ILE A 108 3.98 5.71 3.88
CA ILE A 108 3.32 4.50 3.37
C ILE A 108 4.26 3.31 3.39
N LEU A 109 5.52 3.47 2.94
CA LEU A 109 6.52 2.42 2.98
C LEU A 109 6.75 1.92 4.42
N ALA A 110 6.99 2.84 5.35
CA ALA A 110 7.19 2.53 6.77
C ALA A 110 5.97 1.81 7.39
N SER A 111 4.76 2.24 7.02
CA SER A 111 3.52 1.61 7.48
C SER A 111 3.37 0.18 6.95
N LEU A 112 3.63 -0.05 5.65
CA LEU A 112 3.56 -1.38 5.04
C LEU A 112 4.56 -2.36 5.69
N ILE A 113 5.78 -1.89 5.96
CA ILE A 113 6.80 -2.68 6.66
C ILE A 113 6.32 -3.02 8.08
N SER A 114 5.82 -2.03 8.84
CA SER A 114 5.36 -2.25 10.21
C SER A 114 4.10 -3.11 10.33
N LEU A 115 3.25 -3.11 9.32
CA LEU A 115 2.07 -3.98 9.24
C LEU A 115 2.41 -5.43 8.86
N THR A 116 3.64 -5.68 8.37
CA THR A 116 4.11 -7.04 8.09
C THR A 116 4.62 -7.66 9.41
N PRO A 117 4.05 -8.80 9.87
CA PRO A 117 4.48 -9.45 11.11
C PRO A 117 5.98 -9.73 11.14
N GLY A 118 6.63 -9.40 12.27
CA GLY A 118 8.06 -9.60 12.45
C GLY A 118 8.94 -8.44 11.98
N THR A 119 8.37 -7.34 11.47
CA THR A 119 9.12 -6.13 11.13
C THR A 119 8.48 -4.87 11.73
N LEU A 120 9.31 -3.90 12.09
CA LEU A 120 8.88 -2.61 12.64
C LEU A 120 9.78 -1.49 12.11
N SER A 121 9.20 -0.51 11.46
CA SER A 121 9.88 0.74 11.11
C SER A 121 10.03 1.59 12.37
N VAL A 122 11.26 1.91 12.74
CA VAL A 122 11.56 2.56 14.03
C VAL A 122 11.79 4.04 13.84
N GLU A 123 12.66 4.42 12.90
CA GLU A 123 13.08 5.79 12.72
C GLU A 123 13.50 6.07 11.28
N ILE A 124 13.42 7.33 10.88
CA ILE A 124 13.93 7.82 9.58
C ILE A 124 15.07 8.76 9.87
N SER A 125 16.19 8.62 9.16
CA SER A 125 17.31 9.55 9.29
C SER A 125 16.88 11.00 8.96
N GLU A 126 17.52 11.99 9.58
CA GLU A 126 17.19 13.41 9.41
C GLU A 126 17.24 13.86 7.94
N ASP A 127 18.19 13.32 7.18
CA ASP A 127 18.36 13.57 5.74
C ASP A 127 17.44 12.73 4.85
N LYS A 128 16.59 11.85 5.45
CA LYS A 128 15.69 10.92 4.76
C LYS A 128 16.38 9.97 3.78
N SER A 129 17.63 9.62 4.05
CA SER A 129 18.41 8.69 3.22
C SER A 129 18.25 7.25 3.70
N TYR A 130 17.91 7.03 4.97
CA TYR A 130 17.77 5.71 5.58
C TYR A 130 16.48 5.58 6.38
N LEU A 131 15.88 4.38 6.33
CA LEU A 131 14.84 3.92 7.24
C LEU A 131 15.43 2.84 8.15
N PHE A 132 15.39 3.05 9.46
CA PHE A 132 15.78 2.06 10.43
C PHE A 132 14.60 1.11 10.70
N VAL A 133 14.83 -0.17 10.46
CA VAL A 133 13.83 -1.23 10.61
C VAL A 133 14.34 -2.26 11.59
N HIS A 134 13.55 -2.55 12.61
CA HIS A 134 13.75 -3.71 13.46
C HIS A 134 13.12 -4.92 12.77
N ALA A 135 13.90 -5.97 12.57
CA ALA A 135 13.43 -7.24 12.04
C ALA A 135 13.62 -8.33 13.09
N MET A 136 12.57 -9.11 13.34
CA MET A 136 12.61 -10.27 14.25
C MET A 136 13.35 -11.44 13.62
N TYR A 137 13.36 -11.50 12.29
CA TYR A 137 14.00 -12.58 11.54
C TYR A 137 14.84 -12.02 10.41
N ILE A 138 16.15 -12.26 10.48
CA ILE A 138 17.10 -11.97 9.42
C ILE A 138 17.50 -13.30 8.76
N PRO A 139 17.10 -13.59 7.51
CA PRO A 139 17.32 -14.87 6.89
C PRO A 139 18.82 -15.22 6.83
N PHE A 140 19.26 -16.22 7.58
CA PHE A 140 20.66 -16.67 7.67
C PHE A 140 21.67 -15.58 8.06
N GLY A 141 21.24 -14.53 8.81
CA GLY A 141 22.07 -13.38 9.12
C GLY A 141 22.39 -12.46 7.93
N ASP A 142 21.76 -12.72 6.77
CA ASP A 142 21.98 -11.95 5.54
C ASP A 142 21.14 -10.66 5.53
N VAL A 143 21.71 -9.60 6.08
CA VAL A 143 21.11 -8.26 6.14
C VAL A 143 20.88 -7.68 4.75
N ASP A 144 21.77 -7.95 3.80
CA ASP A 144 21.68 -7.36 2.46
C ASP A 144 20.54 -7.99 1.66
N LYS A 145 20.27 -9.26 1.87
CA LYS A 145 19.09 -9.92 1.31
C LYS A 145 17.80 -9.30 1.83
N LEU A 146 17.70 -9.06 3.14
CA LEU A 146 16.51 -8.41 3.72
C LEU A 146 16.32 -6.98 3.21
N LYS A 147 17.39 -6.20 3.06
CA LYS A 147 17.34 -4.87 2.44
C LYS A 147 16.84 -4.96 0.99
N ALA A 148 17.34 -5.91 0.21
CA ALA A 148 16.90 -6.10 -1.17
C ALA A 148 15.42 -6.50 -1.25
N GLU A 149 14.92 -7.36 -0.36
CA GLU A 149 13.50 -7.73 -0.27
C GLU A 149 12.62 -6.51 0.02
N ILE A 150 13.03 -5.60 0.91
CA ILE A 150 12.30 -4.36 1.19
C ILE A 150 12.34 -3.42 -0.03
N LYS A 151 13.50 -3.21 -0.63
CA LYS A 151 13.67 -2.31 -1.78
C LYS A 151 12.91 -2.80 -3.02
N ASP A 152 13.18 -4.01 -3.45
CA ASP A 152 12.59 -4.58 -4.65
C ASP A 152 11.13 -5.01 -4.44
N GLY A 153 10.77 -5.31 -3.22
CA GLY A 153 9.42 -5.65 -2.81
C GLY A 153 8.55 -4.41 -2.65
N PHE A 154 8.65 -3.77 -1.50
CA PHE A 154 7.76 -2.68 -1.09
C PHE A 154 8.10 -1.33 -1.75
N GLU A 155 9.36 -0.88 -1.65
CA GLU A 155 9.74 0.47 -2.08
C GLU A 155 9.52 0.68 -3.57
N ARG A 156 9.94 -0.26 -4.42
CA ARG A 156 9.73 -0.18 -5.87
C ARG A 156 8.25 -0.08 -6.24
N ARG A 157 7.36 -0.78 -5.52
CA ARG A 157 5.92 -0.72 -5.78
C ARG A 157 5.31 0.59 -5.30
N VAL A 158 5.73 1.08 -4.14
CA VAL A 158 5.34 2.41 -3.65
C VAL A 158 5.73 3.47 -4.68
N LEU A 159 6.96 3.46 -5.17
CA LEU A 159 7.42 4.40 -6.21
C LEU A 159 6.56 4.34 -7.47
N ARG A 160 6.15 3.16 -7.93
CA ARG A 160 5.27 3.02 -9.12
C ARG A 160 3.88 3.63 -8.91
N VAL A 161 3.33 3.52 -7.71
CA VAL A 161 2.01 4.10 -7.39
C VAL A 161 2.05 5.62 -7.42
N PHE A 162 3.16 6.23 -6.98
CA PHE A 162 3.26 7.69 -6.81
C PHE A 162 3.94 8.42 -7.98
N ASN A 163 4.75 7.74 -8.79
CA ASN A 163 5.44 8.30 -9.95
C ASN A 163 4.79 7.89 -11.27
#